data_9510cc4287969d000569f0a4912a105f
#
_entry.id   9510cc4287969d000569f0a4912a105f
#
_cell.length_a   1.000
_cell.length_b   1.000
_cell.length_c   1.000
_cell.angle_alpha   90.00
_cell.angle_beta   90.00
_cell.angle_gamma   90.00
#
_symmetry.space_group_name_H-M   'P 1'
#
loop_
_entity.id
_entity.type
_entity.pdbx_description
1 polymer ?
#
loop_
_entity_poly.entity_id
_entity_poly.type
_entity_poly.pdbx_seq_one_letter_code
_entity_poly.pdbx_strand_id
1 'polypeptide(L)' 'VVKIKGTVLRSRLAMVDEMAPDGGRERVLARLEAPDRETLGVLLASSWYPFELGRKLDAAIVDELGGGQATF' A
#
# COMPACT_ATOMS: atom_id res chain seq x y z
N VAL A 1 15.65 -11.50 8.45
CA VAL A 1 14.80 -10.39 8.10
C VAL A 1 13.90 -10.78 6.94
N VAL A 2 12.62 -10.62 7.12
CA VAL A 2 11.64 -10.96 6.08
C VAL A 2 11.49 -9.76 5.16
N LYS A 3 11.52 -10.04 3.85
CA LYS A 3 11.37 -9.00 2.85
C LYS A 3 10.25 -9.35 1.88
N ILE A 4 9.73 -8.33 1.24
CA ILE A 4 8.65 -8.48 0.27
C ILE A 4 9.11 -7.88 -1.06
N LYS A 5 8.77 -8.54 -2.15
CA LYS A 5 9.20 -8.08 -3.46
C LYS A 5 8.34 -6.92 -3.95
N GLY A 6 8.97 -6.02 -4.71
CA GLY A 6 8.29 -4.85 -5.21
C GLY A 6 7.06 -5.16 -6.04
N THR A 7 7.05 -6.29 -6.76
CA THR A 7 5.88 -6.68 -7.53
C THR A 7 4.64 -6.87 -6.65
N VAL A 8 4.83 -7.38 -5.44
CA VAL A 8 3.70 -7.57 -4.52
C VAL A 8 3.15 -6.23 -4.09
N LEU A 9 4.04 -5.29 -3.74
CA LEU A 9 3.61 -3.95 -3.33
C LEU A 9 2.91 -3.23 -4.48
N ARG A 10 3.45 -3.36 -5.69
CA ARG A 10 2.83 -2.74 -6.86
C ARG A 10 1.43 -3.31 -7.12
N SER A 11 1.27 -4.62 -6.93
CA SER A 11 -0.04 -5.24 -7.08
C SER A 11 -1.05 -4.69 -6.08
N ARG A 12 -0.61 -4.44 -4.85
CA ARG A 12 -1.48 -3.83 -3.85
C ARG A 12 -1.95 -2.45 -4.29
N LEU A 13 -1.02 -1.63 -4.79
CA LEU A 13 -1.37 -0.29 -5.25
C LEU A 13 -2.29 -0.33 -6.46
N ALA A 14 -2.07 -1.28 -7.37
CA ALA A 14 -2.96 -1.45 -8.53
C ALA A 14 -4.37 -1.83 -8.07
N MET A 15 -4.47 -2.68 -7.06
CA MET A 15 -5.76 -3.05 -6.51
C MET A 15 -6.47 -1.81 -5.94
N VAL A 16 -5.74 -0.95 -5.24
CA VAL A 16 -6.30 0.28 -4.71
C VAL A 16 -6.84 1.15 -5.83
N ASP A 17 -6.09 1.26 -6.93
CA ASP A 17 -6.53 2.06 -8.07
C ASP A 17 -7.84 1.52 -8.66
N GLU A 18 -8.01 0.21 -8.67
CA GLU A 18 -9.24 -0.40 -9.18
C GLU A 18 -10.41 -0.20 -8.22
N MET A 19 -10.13 -0.33 -6.92
CA MET A 19 -11.19 -0.21 -5.92
C MET A 19 -11.64 1.22 -5.71
N ALA A 20 -10.72 2.18 -5.83
CA ALA A 20 -11.01 3.57 -5.55
C ALA A 20 -10.28 4.47 -6.53
N PRO A 21 -10.73 4.52 -7.80
CA PRO A 21 -10.04 5.29 -8.84
C PRO A 21 -10.04 6.78 -8.60
N ASP A 22 -10.92 7.28 -7.74
CA ASP A 22 -11.04 8.72 -7.49
C ASP A 22 -10.13 9.17 -6.35
N GLY A 23 -8.83 8.90 -6.48
CA GLY A 23 -7.87 9.39 -5.50
C GLY A 23 -7.65 8.44 -4.32
N GLY A 24 -8.08 7.18 -4.44
CA GLY A 24 -7.90 6.22 -3.36
C GLY A 24 -6.45 6.00 -3.02
N ARG A 25 -5.57 5.93 -4.03
CA ARG A 25 -4.14 5.73 -3.82
C ARG A 25 -3.56 6.87 -2.97
N GLU A 26 -3.89 8.10 -3.33
CA GLU A 26 -3.38 9.25 -2.58
C GLU A 26 -3.85 9.22 -1.13
N ARG A 27 -5.11 8.86 -0.91
CA ARG A 27 -5.64 8.81 0.45
C ARG A 27 -4.99 7.70 1.27
N VAL A 28 -4.75 6.54 0.65
CA VAL A 28 -4.06 5.45 1.32
C VAL A 28 -2.64 5.85 1.68
N LEU A 29 -1.92 6.44 0.72
CA LEU A 29 -0.53 6.83 0.95
C LEU A 29 -0.43 7.96 1.99
N ALA A 30 -1.44 8.81 2.08
CA ALA A 30 -1.44 9.89 3.06
C ALA A 30 -1.50 9.37 4.49
N ARG A 31 -1.89 8.13 4.71
CA ARG A 31 -1.91 7.54 6.05
C ARG A 31 -0.55 7.01 6.47
N LEU A 32 0.41 7.00 5.55
CA LEU A 32 1.75 6.51 5.82
C LEU A 32 2.69 7.67 6.11
N GLU A 33 3.79 7.36 6.79
CA GLU A 33 4.83 8.35 7.04
C GLU A 33 5.55 8.68 5.75
N ALA A 34 6.16 9.86 5.70
CA ALA A 34 6.79 10.35 4.48
C ALA A 34 7.80 9.38 3.87
N PRO A 35 8.71 8.75 4.64
CA PRO A 35 9.67 7.83 4.04
C PRO A 35 8.97 6.65 3.35
N ASP A 36 7.93 6.12 3.95
CA ASP A 36 7.19 4.99 3.36
C ASP A 36 6.46 5.44 2.09
N ARG A 37 5.86 6.62 2.14
CA ARG A 37 5.17 7.19 0.98
C ARG A 37 6.11 7.36 -0.20
N GLU A 38 7.30 7.87 0.08
CA GLU A 38 8.29 8.10 -0.97
C GLU A 38 8.76 6.79 -1.57
N THR A 39 9.00 5.79 -0.73
CA THR A 39 9.43 4.48 -1.20
C THR A 39 8.36 3.87 -2.12
N LEU A 40 7.10 3.95 -1.71
CA LEU A 40 6.02 3.38 -2.50
C LEU A 40 5.80 4.14 -3.80
N GLY A 41 6.20 5.41 -3.85
CA GLY A 41 6.06 6.21 -5.06
C GLY A 41 7.06 5.84 -6.14
N VAL A 42 8.15 5.15 -5.80
CA VAL A 42 9.21 4.81 -6.75
C VAL A 42 9.54 3.32 -6.72
N LEU A 43 8.55 2.48 -6.50
CA LEU A 43 8.75 1.04 -6.40
C LEU A 43 9.36 0.45 -7.67
N LEU A 44 10.35 -0.42 -7.46
CA LEU A 44 10.93 -1.22 -8.53
C LEU A 44 10.48 -2.66 -8.34
N ALA A 45 9.91 -3.23 -9.39
CA ALA A 45 9.32 -4.57 -9.32
C ALA A 45 10.34 -5.62 -8.90
N SER A 46 11.59 -5.45 -9.32
CA SER A 46 12.64 -6.44 -9.06
C SER A 46 13.35 -6.23 -7.73
N SER A 47 13.04 -5.16 -7.01
CA SER A 47 13.70 -4.87 -5.74
C SER A 47 12.97 -5.51 -4.57
N TRP A 48 13.69 -5.62 -3.45
CA TRP A 48 13.15 -6.16 -2.21
C TRP A 48 12.99 -5.04 -1.20
N TYR A 49 11.92 -5.10 -0.43
CA TYR A 49 11.59 -4.07 0.56
C TYR A 49 11.30 -4.73 1.90
N PRO A 50 11.41 -3.99 3.01
CA PRO A 50 11.07 -4.56 4.31
C PRO A 50 9.62 -5.06 4.33
N PHE A 51 9.40 -6.23 4.90
CA PHE A 51 8.05 -6.79 5.00
C PHE A 51 7.11 -5.83 5.74
N GLU A 52 7.66 -5.09 6.69
CA GLU A 52 6.90 -4.12 7.47
C GLU A 52 6.23 -3.07 6.58
N LEU A 53 6.89 -2.71 5.47
CA LEU A 53 6.30 -1.75 4.53
C LEU A 53 4.99 -2.29 3.96
N GLY A 54 4.96 -3.57 3.62
CA GLY A 54 3.75 -4.21 3.13
C GLY A 54 2.66 -4.25 4.17
N ARG A 55 3.03 -4.52 5.43
CA ARG A 55 2.06 -4.53 6.51
C ARG A 55 1.44 -3.16 6.73
N LYS A 56 2.29 -2.13 6.70
CA LYS A 56 1.80 -0.75 6.86
C LYS A 56 0.88 -0.36 5.71
N LEU A 57 1.24 -0.76 4.51
CA LEU A 57 0.40 -0.48 3.34
C LEU A 57 -0.96 -1.19 3.47
N ASP A 58 -0.95 -2.46 3.85
CA ASP A 58 -2.20 -3.20 4.02
C ASP A 58 -3.08 -2.56 5.09
N ALA A 59 -2.48 -2.14 6.20
CA ALA A 59 -3.24 -1.47 7.26
C ALA A 59 -3.84 -0.17 6.76
N ALA A 60 -3.08 0.59 5.99
CA ALA A 60 -3.59 1.85 5.44
C ALA A 60 -4.74 1.60 4.46
N ILE A 61 -4.65 0.54 3.66
CA ILE A 61 -5.72 0.18 2.74
C ILE A 61 -7.00 -0.15 3.51
N VAL A 62 -6.87 -0.97 4.54
CA VAL A 62 -8.02 -1.34 5.34
C VAL A 62 -8.63 -0.11 6.01
N ASP A 63 -7.80 0.75 6.57
CA ASP A 63 -8.29 1.95 7.25
C ASP A 63 -9.01 2.90 6.30
N GLU A 64 -8.51 3.05 5.09
CA GLU A 64 -9.06 4.01 4.16
C GLU A 64 -10.23 3.44 3.35
N LEU A 65 -10.11 2.20 2.89
CA LEU A 65 -11.06 1.63 1.94
C LEU A 65 -11.91 0.53 2.54
N GLY A 66 -11.37 -0.16 3.54
CA GLY A 66 -12.04 -1.31 4.11
C GLY A 66 -12.75 -1.07 5.42
N GLY A 67 -12.73 0.17 5.92
CA GLY A 67 -13.24 0.47 7.23
C GLY A 67 -14.67 0.05 7.43
N GLY A 68 -15.51 0.24 6.45
CA GLY A 68 -16.89 -0.17 6.52
C GLY A 68 -17.08 -1.67 6.37
N GLN A 69 -16.04 -2.35 5.94
CA GLN A 69 -16.09 -3.78 5.68
C GLN A 69 -15.75 -4.60 6.91
N ALA A 70 -15.30 -3.97 7.94
CA ALA A 70 -14.91 -4.67 9.16
C ALA A 70 -16.06 -5.43 9.77
N THR A 71 -17.24 -5.19 9.30
CA THR A 71 -18.42 -5.85 9.80
C THR A 71 -18.63 -7.26 9.27
N PHE A 72 -17.97 -7.59 8.22
CA PHE A 72 -18.16 -8.91 7.66
C PHE A 72 -17.48 -10.01 8.47
#